data_19157807da83d20263909cf4375530a2
#
_entry.id   19157807da83d20263909cf4375530a2
#
_cell.length_a   1.000
_cell.length_b   1.000
_cell.length_c   1.000
_cell.angle_alpha   90.00
_cell.angle_beta   90.00
_cell.angle_gamma   90.00
#
_symmetry.space_group_name_H-M   'P 1'
#
loop_
_entity.id
_entity.type
_entity.pdbx_description
1 polymer ?
#
loop_
_entity_poly.entity_id
_entity_poly.type
_entity_poly.pdbx_seq_one_letter_code
_entity_poly.pdbx_strand_id
1 'polypeptide(L)'
;MHVFPVAERPRQRSQGGFKPRSTDVAPLNNGTGTLESSGRELEGVICKVAAERSRAGAALKHLTGKLLQAQEEERRRLARELHDGLNQQLAMLAVELGVLARQVPDNQPRLRDQILSLRSRTEGLSNDVRCMTHHLHPATLEHLGLVSALRSYCVEFSRCQPVQVHFAAQRDVGQMPREVALSLYRIAQEALRNIAKHAGTLEAWVSIVRKGHNLSLLILDEGCGFIPSRTQGDSGLGLISIKERAQLVHGAVSVKSAPGQGTRIEINVPISWKADN
;
A
#
# COMPACT_ATOMS: atom_id res chain seq x y z
N MET A 1 -28.51 -29.31 -40.86
CA MET A 1 -28.71 -30.10 -42.09
C MET A 1 -27.56 -29.83 -43.01
N HIS A 2 -26.54 -30.65 -42.97
CA HIS A 2 -25.78 -31.17 -44.09
C HIS A 2 -24.76 -32.19 -43.58
N VAL A 3 -24.78 -33.28 -44.24
CA VAL A 3 -24.48 -34.64 -43.94
C VAL A 3 -23.01 -34.94 -44.39
N PHE A 4 -22.34 -35.81 -43.65
CA PHE A 4 -21.09 -36.46 -43.99
C PHE A 4 -21.16 -37.25 -45.32
N PRO A 5 -20.00 -37.58 -45.92
CA PRO A 5 -19.84 -38.95 -46.33
C PRO A 5 -18.59 -39.66 -45.82
N VAL A 6 -18.81 -40.93 -45.58
CA VAL A 6 -17.88 -42.05 -45.35
C VAL A 6 -17.20 -42.47 -46.66
N ALA A 7 -15.92 -42.83 -46.59
CA ALA A 7 -15.26 -43.67 -47.62
C ALA A 7 -14.20 -44.54 -46.93
N GLU A 8 -14.40 -45.76 -46.82
CA GLU A 8 -14.07 -47.00 -47.55
C GLU A 8 -12.59 -47.42 -47.48
N ARG A 9 -12.39 -48.61 -46.89
CA ARG A 9 -11.14 -49.40 -46.93
C ARG A 9 -10.98 -50.09 -48.28
N PRO A 10 -9.76 -50.30 -48.75
CA PRO A 10 -9.47 -51.45 -49.70
C PRO A 10 -8.54 -52.51 -49.11
N ARG A 11 -8.86 -53.64 -49.49
CA ARG A 11 -8.48 -55.02 -49.36
C ARG A 11 -7.00 -55.34 -49.33
N GLN A 12 -6.73 -56.41 -48.57
CA GLN A 12 -5.55 -57.26 -48.58
C GLN A 12 -5.17 -57.79 -49.97
N ARG A 13 -3.86 -57.87 -50.27
CA ARG A 13 -3.23 -58.85 -51.19
C ARG A 13 -2.01 -59.47 -50.55
N SER A 14 -1.89 -60.76 -50.82
CA SER A 14 -1.07 -61.80 -50.28
C SER A 14 0.38 -61.83 -50.75
N GLN A 15 1.23 -62.34 -49.89
CA GLN A 15 2.31 -63.26 -50.05
C GLN A 15 3.47 -62.94 -51.01
N GLY A 16 4.64 -62.79 -50.45
CA GLY A 16 5.92 -62.92 -51.06
C GLY A 16 6.99 -63.07 -50.01
N GLY A 17 7.43 -64.30 -49.75
CA GLY A 17 8.45 -64.61 -48.76
C GLY A 17 9.82 -64.08 -49.16
N PHE A 18 10.40 -63.29 -48.23
CA PHE A 18 11.83 -62.92 -48.30
C PHE A 18 12.44 -63.20 -46.93
N LYS A 19 13.41 -64.14 -46.85
CA LYS A 19 14.25 -64.39 -45.71
C LYS A 19 15.24 -63.24 -45.58
N PRO A 20 15.29 -62.50 -44.51
CA PRO A 20 16.38 -61.55 -44.24
C PRO A 20 17.58 -62.32 -43.65
N ARG A 21 18.75 -62.06 -44.21
CA ARG A 21 20.06 -62.36 -43.64
C ARG A 21 20.18 -61.66 -42.26
N SER A 22 20.67 -62.42 -41.29
CA SER A 22 21.11 -61.91 -39.99
C SER A 22 22.25 -60.90 -40.19
N THR A 23 21.99 -59.64 -40.01
CA THR A 23 23.00 -58.65 -39.73
C THR A 23 22.91 -58.37 -38.21
N ASP A 24 23.94 -58.77 -37.48
CA ASP A 24 24.20 -58.40 -36.11
C ASP A 24 24.20 -56.87 -36.00
N VAL A 25 23.11 -56.31 -35.53
CA VAL A 25 23.06 -54.89 -35.08
C VAL A 25 23.39 -54.93 -33.59
N ALA A 26 24.59 -54.51 -33.27
CA ALA A 26 24.96 -54.20 -31.86
C ALA A 26 23.95 -53.25 -31.25
N PRO A 27 23.54 -53.43 -29.97
CA PRO A 27 22.59 -52.54 -29.33
C PRO A 27 23.23 -51.15 -29.16
N LEU A 28 22.66 -50.14 -29.79
CA LEU A 28 22.90 -48.73 -29.50
C LEU A 28 22.30 -48.40 -28.10
N ASN A 29 23.02 -48.80 -27.07
CA ASN A 29 22.62 -48.61 -25.70
C ASN A 29 23.58 -47.66 -24.97
N ASN A 30 23.73 -46.42 -25.42
CA ASN A 30 24.51 -45.42 -24.70
C ASN A 30 23.89 -43.98 -24.73
N GLY A 31 22.67 -43.76 -25.24
CA GLY A 31 22.09 -42.43 -25.34
C GLY A 31 21.06 -42.07 -24.22
N THR A 32 20.38 -43.07 -23.67
CA THR A 32 19.30 -42.83 -22.72
C THR A 32 19.80 -42.54 -21.29
N GLY A 33 20.89 -43.14 -20.86
CA GLY A 33 21.48 -42.91 -19.53
C GLY A 33 22.06 -41.50 -19.33
N THR A 34 22.60 -40.91 -20.40
CA THR A 34 23.15 -39.54 -20.37
C THR A 34 22.05 -38.46 -20.32
N LEU A 35 20.91 -38.67 -20.98
CA LEU A 35 19.78 -37.77 -20.96
C LEU A 35 19.07 -37.77 -19.59
N GLU A 36 18.94 -38.96 -18.97
CA GLU A 36 18.35 -39.06 -17.61
C GLU A 36 19.26 -38.49 -16.52
N SER A 37 20.58 -38.60 -16.63
CA SER A 37 21.52 -37.99 -15.70
C SER A 37 21.52 -36.45 -15.81
N SER A 38 21.53 -35.92 -17.04
CA SER A 38 21.42 -34.47 -17.27
C SER A 38 20.09 -33.90 -16.80
N GLY A 39 18.98 -34.67 -16.97
CA GLY A 39 17.67 -34.26 -16.45
C GLY A 39 17.66 -34.12 -14.91
N ARG A 40 18.23 -35.09 -14.19
CA ARG A 40 18.35 -35.03 -12.71
C ARG A 40 19.28 -33.93 -12.22
N GLU A 41 20.35 -33.65 -12.91
CA GLU A 41 21.23 -32.51 -12.58
C GLU A 41 20.52 -31.16 -12.78
N LEU A 42 19.79 -31.01 -13.89
CA LEU A 42 18.98 -29.82 -14.15
C LEU A 42 17.88 -29.60 -13.09
N GLU A 43 17.14 -30.63 -12.70
CA GLU A 43 16.17 -30.60 -11.62
C GLU A 43 16.83 -30.20 -10.28
N GLY A 44 18.01 -30.77 -9.98
CA GLY A 44 18.79 -30.40 -8.79
C GLY A 44 19.21 -28.91 -8.77
N VAL A 45 19.62 -28.38 -9.93
CA VAL A 45 19.97 -26.94 -10.07
C VAL A 45 18.72 -26.08 -9.92
N ILE A 46 17.61 -26.43 -10.57
CA ILE A 46 16.34 -25.70 -10.47
C ILE A 46 15.86 -25.65 -9.01
N CYS A 47 15.89 -26.78 -8.31
CA CYS A 47 15.53 -26.85 -6.89
C CYS A 47 16.44 -25.96 -6.00
N LYS A 48 17.74 -25.95 -6.24
CA LYS A 48 18.69 -25.08 -5.51
C LYS A 48 18.40 -23.60 -5.77
N VAL A 49 18.26 -23.20 -7.03
CA VAL A 49 17.95 -21.82 -7.42
C VAL A 49 16.59 -21.38 -6.84
N ALA A 50 15.57 -22.24 -6.86
CA ALA A 50 14.27 -21.96 -6.27
C ALA A 50 14.37 -21.80 -4.73
N ALA A 51 15.14 -22.63 -4.04
CA ALA A 51 15.38 -22.54 -2.61
C ALA A 51 16.16 -21.27 -2.24
N GLU A 52 17.19 -20.91 -3.00
CA GLU A 52 17.96 -19.66 -2.78
C GLU A 52 17.09 -18.44 -3.03
N ARG A 53 16.29 -18.42 -4.08
CA ARG A 53 15.32 -17.34 -4.36
C ARG A 53 14.29 -17.21 -3.25
N SER A 54 13.80 -18.31 -2.71
CA SER A 54 12.86 -18.32 -1.57
C SER A 54 13.52 -17.75 -0.30
N ARG A 55 14.76 -18.15 0.01
CA ARG A 55 15.53 -17.62 1.16
C ARG A 55 15.81 -16.13 1.01
N ALA A 56 16.27 -15.71 -0.18
CA ALA A 56 16.50 -14.29 -0.46
C ALA A 56 15.21 -13.47 -0.35
N GLY A 57 14.09 -13.99 -0.84
CA GLY A 57 12.77 -13.36 -0.70
C GLY A 57 12.32 -13.23 0.77
N ALA A 58 12.54 -14.27 1.58
CA ALA A 58 12.23 -14.22 3.02
C ALA A 58 13.14 -13.23 3.78
N ALA A 59 14.44 -13.20 3.47
CA ALA A 59 15.38 -12.24 4.05
C ALA A 59 15.02 -10.80 3.67
N LEU A 60 14.65 -10.55 2.42
CA LEU A 60 14.21 -9.24 1.96
C LEU A 60 12.94 -8.78 2.70
N LYS A 61 11.93 -9.64 2.82
CA LYS A 61 10.71 -9.34 3.59
C LYS A 61 11.02 -9.00 5.05
N HIS A 62 11.92 -9.75 5.67
CA HIS A 62 12.33 -9.50 7.05
C HIS A 62 13.02 -8.13 7.21
N LEU A 63 13.94 -7.79 6.30
CA LEU A 63 14.61 -6.49 6.29
C LEU A 63 13.63 -5.35 6.03
N THR A 64 12.72 -5.50 5.08
CA THR A 64 11.66 -4.52 4.81
C THR A 64 10.78 -4.29 6.05
N GLY A 65 10.39 -5.36 6.75
CA GLY A 65 9.65 -5.25 8.01
C GLY A 65 10.40 -4.45 9.08
N LYS A 66 11.70 -4.74 9.28
CA LYS A 66 12.55 -3.99 10.22
C LYS A 66 12.70 -2.51 9.84
N LEU A 67 12.88 -2.22 8.55
CA LEU A 67 12.98 -0.84 8.06
C LEU A 67 11.67 -0.08 8.28
N LEU A 68 10.51 -0.69 8.02
CA LEU A 68 9.21 -0.08 8.25
C LEU A 68 8.98 0.17 9.75
N GLN A 69 9.41 -0.74 10.63
CA GLN A 69 9.32 -0.57 12.07
C GLN A 69 10.23 0.58 12.55
N ALA A 70 11.50 0.60 12.14
CA ALA A 70 12.42 1.68 12.49
C ALA A 70 11.91 3.05 11.99
N GLN A 71 11.37 3.09 10.77
CA GLN A 71 10.75 4.29 10.22
C GLN A 71 9.54 4.76 11.06
N GLU A 72 8.74 3.82 11.57
CA GLU A 72 7.59 4.14 12.40
C GLU A 72 8.00 4.67 13.78
N GLU A 73 9.03 4.10 14.39
CA GLU A 73 9.60 4.56 15.65
C GLU A 73 10.16 5.99 15.51
N GLU A 74 10.87 6.24 14.42
CA GLU A 74 11.41 7.58 14.12
C GLU A 74 10.28 8.60 13.87
N ARG A 75 9.25 8.24 13.10
CA ARG A 75 8.07 9.11 12.90
C ARG A 75 7.39 9.43 14.23
N ARG A 76 7.28 8.46 15.13
CA ARG A 76 6.70 8.65 16.45
C ARG A 76 7.55 9.59 17.31
N ARG A 77 8.87 9.46 17.24
CA ARG A 77 9.81 10.36 17.95
C ARG A 77 9.66 11.78 17.46
N LEU A 78 9.77 11.98 16.14
CA LEU A 78 9.64 13.29 15.51
C LEU A 78 8.28 13.94 15.79
N ALA A 79 7.20 13.16 15.77
CA ALA A 79 5.86 13.69 16.08
C ALA A 79 5.78 14.26 17.49
N ARG A 80 6.38 13.58 18.48
CA ARG A 80 6.43 14.06 19.88
C ARG A 80 7.29 15.32 19.99
N GLU A 81 8.47 15.33 19.42
CA GLU A 81 9.38 16.49 19.44
C GLU A 81 8.74 17.74 18.82
N LEU A 82 8.04 17.58 17.70
CA LEU A 82 7.33 18.67 17.04
C LEU A 82 6.11 19.14 17.86
N HIS A 83 5.35 18.21 18.43
CA HIS A 83 4.17 18.54 19.21
C HIS A 83 4.53 19.25 20.53
N ASP A 84 5.47 18.69 21.30
CA ASP A 84 5.82 19.15 22.63
C ASP A 84 6.78 20.36 22.61
N GLY A 85 7.57 20.47 21.54
CA GLY A 85 8.50 21.57 21.35
C GLY A 85 7.89 22.74 20.56
N LEU A 86 7.82 22.58 19.24
CA LEU A 86 7.49 23.68 18.34
C LEU A 86 6.03 24.15 18.48
N ASN A 87 5.06 23.23 18.59
CA ASN A 87 3.66 23.61 18.63
C ASN A 87 3.30 24.41 19.90
N GLN A 88 3.87 24.01 21.06
CA GLN A 88 3.66 24.73 22.31
C GLN A 88 4.30 26.11 22.26
N GLN A 89 5.53 26.24 21.74
CA GLN A 89 6.21 27.53 21.62
C GLN A 89 5.46 28.49 20.69
N LEU A 90 4.98 28.01 19.53
CA LEU A 90 4.19 28.82 18.60
C LEU A 90 2.86 29.26 19.21
N ALA A 91 2.19 28.39 19.99
CA ALA A 91 0.95 28.73 20.69
C ALA A 91 1.19 29.80 21.77
N MET A 92 2.26 29.68 22.57
CA MET A 92 2.64 30.69 23.55
C MET A 92 2.94 32.02 22.87
N LEU A 93 3.74 32.04 21.81
CA LEU A 93 4.07 33.25 21.07
C LEU A 93 2.83 33.93 20.49
N ALA A 94 1.86 33.18 19.96
CA ALA A 94 0.61 33.72 19.46
C ALA A 94 -0.22 34.38 20.59
N VAL A 95 -0.22 33.79 21.79
CA VAL A 95 -0.87 34.38 22.99
C VAL A 95 -0.15 35.65 23.40
N GLU A 96 1.15 35.68 23.53
CA GLU A 96 1.97 36.83 23.90
C GLU A 96 1.75 37.99 22.91
N LEU A 97 1.78 37.74 21.61
CA LEU A 97 1.46 38.76 20.59
C LEU A 97 0.04 39.30 20.76
N GLY A 98 -0.93 38.42 21.10
CA GLY A 98 -2.30 38.86 21.38
C GLY A 98 -2.42 39.76 22.65
N VAL A 99 -1.64 39.49 23.70
CA VAL A 99 -1.54 40.33 24.87
C VAL A 99 -0.90 41.67 24.54
N LEU A 100 0.23 41.62 23.79
CA LEU A 100 0.94 42.83 23.38
C LEU A 100 0.06 43.76 22.52
N ALA A 101 -0.70 43.21 21.59
CA ALA A 101 -1.62 43.97 20.74
C ALA A 101 -2.69 44.72 21.55
N ARG A 102 -3.13 44.21 22.72
CA ARG A 102 -4.08 44.85 23.62
C ARG A 102 -3.45 45.98 24.44
N GLN A 103 -2.14 45.95 24.68
CA GLN A 103 -1.40 46.95 25.42
C GLN A 103 -0.99 48.13 24.55
N VAL A 104 -1.09 48.03 23.21
CA VAL A 104 -0.78 49.15 22.33
C VAL A 104 -1.80 50.27 22.50
N PRO A 105 -1.35 51.51 22.78
CA PRO A 105 -2.22 52.65 22.88
C PRO A 105 -3.03 52.93 21.61
N ASP A 106 -4.24 53.51 21.77
CA ASP A 106 -5.14 53.75 20.61
C ASP A 106 -4.58 54.76 19.60
N ASN A 107 -3.60 55.56 19.98
CA ASN A 107 -2.91 56.49 19.10
C ASN A 107 -1.86 55.82 18.19
N GLN A 108 -1.65 54.52 18.29
CA GLN A 108 -0.69 53.76 17.49
C GLN A 108 -1.32 52.60 16.71
N PRO A 109 -2.32 52.83 15.87
CA PRO A 109 -3.06 51.77 15.17
C PRO A 109 -2.17 50.94 14.24
N ARG A 110 -1.18 51.56 13.58
CA ARG A 110 -0.24 50.86 12.68
C ARG A 110 0.58 49.80 13.42
N LEU A 111 1.04 50.10 14.66
CA LEU A 111 1.79 49.12 15.47
C LEU A 111 0.90 47.96 15.88
N ARG A 112 -0.37 48.23 16.29
CA ARG A 112 -1.35 47.21 16.63
C ARG A 112 -1.60 46.27 15.42
N ASP A 113 -1.79 46.81 14.22
CA ASP A 113 -2.01 46.04 13.00
C ASP A 113 -0.79 45.16 12.65
N GLN A 114 0.43 45.64 12.83
CA GLN A 114 1.65 44.88 12.63
C GLN A 114 1.73 43.69 13.60
N ILE A 115 1.41 43.88 14.87
CA ILE A 115 1.42 42.81 15.89
C ILE A 115 0.34 41.76 15.55
N LEU A 116 -0.87 42.19 15.17
CA LEU A 116 -1.93 41.27 14.77
C LEU A 116 -1.58 40.49 13.51
N SER A 117 -0.88 41.09 12.55
CA SER A 117 -0.36 40.41 11.39
C SER A 117 0.68 39.34 11.74
N LEU A 118 1.62 39.67 12.67
CA LEU A 118 2.60 38.69 13.17
C LEU A 118 1.90 37.55 13.92
N ARG A 119 0.91 37.84 14.74
CA ARG A 119 0.09 36.83 15.41
C ARG A 119 -0.57 35.87 14.40
N SER A 120 -1.24 36.41 13.39
CA SER A 120 -1.88 35.60 12.33
C SER A 120 -0.89 34.70 11.60
N ARG A 121 0.31 35.19 11.29
CA ARG A 121 1.39 34.39 10.69
C ARG A 121 1.87 33.28 11.64
N THR A 122 1.99 33.57 12.93
CA THR A 122 2.38 32.58 13.95
C THR A 122 1.32 31.47 14.08
N GLU A 123 0.03 31.84 14.09
CA GLU A 123 -1.09 30.90 14.07
C GLU A 123 -1.09 30.03 12.81
N GLY A 124 -0.76 30.61 11.64
CA GLY A 124 -0.55 29.87 10.39
C GLY A 124 0.56 28.82 10.50
N LEU A 125 1.75 29.22 10.99
CA LEU A 125 2.86 28.30 11.24
C LEU A 125 2.51 27.18 12.23
N SER A 126 1.76 27.49 13.30
CA SER A 126 1.29 26.49 14.26
C SER A 126 0.37 25.47 13.59
N ASN A 127 -0.52 25.91 12.69
CA ASN A 127 -1.36 25.00 11.91
C ASN A 127 -0.53 24.11 10.96
N ASP A 128 0.47 24.66 10.29
CA ASP A 128 1.37 23.89 9.40
C ASP A 128 2.12 22.80 10.18
N VAL A 129 2.67 23.14 11.35
CA VAL A 129 3.33 22.17 12.24
C VAL A 129 2.35 21.10 12.71
N ARG A 130 1.11 21.47 13.04
CA ARG A 130 0.07 20.51 13.42
C ARG A 130 -0.26 19.54 12.28
N CYS A 131 -0.42 20.04 11.06
CA CYS A 131 -0.61 19.21 9.88
C CYS A 131 0.54 18.21 9.69
N MET A 132 1.80 18.66 9.84
CA MET A 132 2.98 17.79 9.76
C MET A 132 2.97 16.71 10.85
N THR A 133 2.62 17.06 12.08
CA THR A 133 2.58 16.15 13.23
C THR A 133 1.54 15.05 13.04
N HIS A 134 0.34 15.38 12.56
CA HIS A 134 -0.70 14.40 12.24
C HIS A 134 -0.28 13.42 11.14
N HIS A 135 0.56 13.86 10.19
CA HIS A 135 1.12 12.96 9.16
C HIS A 135 2.19 12.02 9.75
N LEU A 136 2.92 12.45 10.78
CA LEU A 136 4.00 11.68 11.36
C LEU A 136 3.49 10.54 12.25
N HIS A 137 2.59 10.81 13.21
CA HIS A 137 2.10 9.77 14.12
C HIS A 137 0.67 10.02 14.61
N PRO A 138 -0.23 9.03 14.46
CA PRO A 138 -1.60 9.15 14.97
C PRO A 138 -1.68 8.71 16.45
N ALA A 139 -1.51 9.61 17.38
CA ALA A 139 -1.77 9.32 18.81
C ALA A 139 -3.20 8.77 19.02
N THR A 140 -4.16 9.23 18.22
CA THR A 140 -5.56 8.78 18.24
C THR A 140 -5.68 7.27 17.94
N LEU A 141 -4.76 6.69 17.15
CA LEU A 141 -4.80 5.26 16.84
C LEU A 141 -4.56 4.39 18.06
N GLU A 142 -3.68 4.82 18.94
CA GLU A 142 -3.32 4.08 20.16
C GLU A 142 -4.43 4.09 21.21
N HIS A 143 -5.17 5.19 21.30
CA HIS A 143 -6.18 5.40 22.35
C HIS A 143 -7.62 5.15 21.89
N LEU A 144 -7.96 5.48 20.66
CA LEU A 144 -9.34 5.48 20.14
C LEU A 144 -9.56 4.51 18.97
N GLY A 145 -8.51 3.78 18.55
CA GLY A 145 -8.59 2.78 17.49
C GLY A 145 -8.63 3.34 16.06
N LEU A 146 -8.67 2.42 15.07
CA LEU A 146 -8.48 2.74 13.65
C LEU A 146 -9.56 3.67 13.08
N VAL A 147 -10.83 3.42 13.38
CA VAL A 147 -11.95 4.21 12.81
C VAL A 147 -11.85 5.68 13.22
N SER A 148 -11.60 5.93 14.52
CA SER A 148 -11.44 7.28 15.06
C SER A 148 -10.20 7.97 14.49
N ALA A 149 -9.09 7.24 14.35
CA ALA A 149 -7.86 7.76 13.77
C ALA A 149 -8.03 8.12 12.29
N LEU A 150 -8.66 7.25 11.49
CA LEU A 150 -8.94 7.54 10.08
C LEU A 150 -9.89 8.73 9.92
N ARG A 151 -10.95 8.82 10.75
CA ARG A 151 -11.87 9.96 10.73
C ARG A 151 -11.15 11.27 11.02
N SER A 152 -10.36 11.30 12.09
CA SER A 152 -9.56 12.50 12.45
C SER A 152 -8.57 12.87 11.36
N TYR A 153 -7.91 11.87 10.77
CA TYR A 153 -6.97 12.09 9.68
C TYR A 153 -7.65 12.66 8.43
N CYS A 154 -8.80 12.12 8.01
CA CYS A 154 -9.54 12.61 6.85
C CYS A 154 -10.00 14.07 7.03
N VAL A 155 -10.50 14.43 8.22
CA VAL A 155 -10.88 15.80 8.55
C VAL A 155 -9.67 16.73 8.47
N GLU A 156 -8.56 16.37 9.10
CA GLU A 156 -7.36 17.20 9.13
C GLU A 156 -6.71 17.29 7.73
N PHE A 157 -6.72 16.20 6.97
CA PHE A 157 -6.23 16.19 5.60
C PHE A 157 -6.99 17.18 4.71
N SER A 158 -8.34 17.22 4.84
CA SER A 158 -9.18 18.17 4.09
C SER A 158 -8.96 19.63 4.53
N ARG A 159 -8.44 19.88 5.74
CA ARG A 159 -8.05 21.23 6.18
C ARG A 159 -6.68 21.68 5.64
N CYS A 160 -5.76 20.70 5.49
CA CYS A 160 -4.38 20.97 5.09
C CYS A 160 -4.15 20.86 3.58
N GLN A 161 -5.03 20.18 2.84
CA GLN A 161 -4.91 19.92 1.41
C GLN A 161 -6.17 20.36 0.67
N PRO A 162 -6.07 20.76 -0.60
CA PRO A 162 -7.22 21.19 -1.40
C PRO A 162 -8.10 20.00 -1.86
N VAL A 163 -8.21 18.95 -1.04
CA VAL A 163 -8.99 17.73 -1.34
C VAL A 163 -9.95 17.47 -0.19
N GLN A 164 -11.24 17.50 -0.48
CA GLN A 164 -12.28 17.13 0.47
C GLN A 164 -12.37 15.62 0.58
N VAL A 165 -12.18 15.05 1.78
CA VAL A 165 -12.24 13.61 2.03
C VAL A 165 -13.54 13.24 2.71
N HIS A 166 -14.35 12.41 2.06
CA HIS A 166 -15.57 11.82 2.61
C HIS A 166 -15.26 10.51 3.31
N PHE A 167 -15.44 10.46 4.62
CA PHE A 167 -15.15 9.27 5.41
C PHE A 167 -16.42 8.56 5.86
N ALA A 168 -16.51 7.26 5.54
CA ALA A 168 -17.56 6.36 6.00
C ALA A 168 -16.99 5.15 6.75
N ALA A 169 -17.61 4.77 7.85
CA ALA A 169 -17.22 3.57 8.60
C ALA A 169 -18.45 2.83 9.09
N GLN A 170 -18.38 1.50 9.09
CA GLN A 170 -19.35 0.67 9.81
C GLN A 170 -19.21 0.92 11.31
N ARG A 171 -20.34 0.87 12.06
CA ARG A 171 -20.36 1.18 13.51
C ARG A 171 -19.42 0.30 14.32
N ASP A 172 -19.31 -0.97 13.98
CA ASP A 172 -18.42 -1.91 14.64
C ASP A 172 -17.59 -2.66 13.58
N VAL A 173 -16.31 -2.34 13.53
CA VAL A 173 -15.32 -3.05 12.71
C VAL A 173 -14.59 -4.14 13.49
N GLY A 174 -14.91 -4.28 14.79
CA GLY A 174 -14.25 -5.22 15.71
C GLY A 174 -12.90 -4.74 16.23
N GLN A 175 -12.42 -5.44 17.25
CA GLN A 175 -11.05 -5.25 17.73
C GLN A 175 -10.07 -5.87 16.73
N MET A 176 -8.92 -5.25 16.58
CA MET A 176 -7.85 -5.72 15.69
C MET A 176 -6.48 -5.47 16.33
N PRO A 177 -5.44 -6.26 15.99
CA PRO A 177 -4.09 -6.00 16.42
C PRO A 177 -3.62 -4.60 16.01
N ARG A 178 -2.78 -4.02 16.85
CA ARG A 178 -2.18 -2.70 16.62
C ARG A 178 -1.46 -2.61 15.27
N GLU A 179 -0.76 -3.66 14.88
CA GLU A 179 0.00 -3.73 13.62
C GLU A 179 -0.92 -3.64 12.40
N VAL A 180 -2.09 -4.28 12.46
CA VAL A 180 -3.09 -4.20 11.40
C VAL A 180 -3.69 -2.81 11.33
N ALA A 181 -4.08 -2.25 12.46
CA ALA A 181 -4.62 -0.89 12.53
C ALA A 181 -3.62 0.13 12.00
N LEU A 182 -2.34 0.01 12.38
CA LEU A 182 -1.27 0.89 11.90
C LEU A 182 -1.02 0.73 10.40
N SER A 183 -0.96 -0.49 9.90
CA SER A 183 -0.76 -0.75 8.47
C SER A 183 -1.88 -0.16 7.63
N LEU A 184 -3.15 -0.38 8.00
CA LEU A 184 -4.30 0.19 7.30
C LEU A 184 -4.32 1.73 7.36
N TYR A 185 -3.97 2.29 8.51
CA TYR A 185 -3.85 3.74 8.67
C TYR A 185 -2.77 4.31 7.73
N ARG A 186 -1.58 3.71 7.68
CA ARG A 186 -0.49 4.14 6.79
C ARG A 186 -0.82 3.99 5.31
N ILE A 187 -1.56 2.94 4.96
CA ILE A 187 -2.05 2.75 3.59
C ILE A 187 -3.01 3.88 3.21
N ALA A 188 -3.95 4.24 4.08
CA ALA A 188 -4.86 5.36 3.84
C ALA A 188 -4.11 6.69 3.69
N GLN A 189 -3.10 6.95 4.54
CA GLN A 189 -2.25 8.12 4.44
C GLN A 189 -1.54 8.20 3.08
N GLU A 190 -0.93 7.09 2.64
CA GLU A 190 -0.19 7.06 1.38
C GLU A 190 -1.12 7.22 0.17
N ALA A 191 -2.29 6.57 0.21
CA ALA A 191 -3.28 6.69 -0.85
C ALA A 191 -3.82 8.13 -0.97
N LEU A 192 -4.18 8.78 0.13
CA LEU A 192 -4.65 10.17 0.13
C LEU A 192 -3.55 11.14 -0.30
N ARG A 193 -2.29 10.92 0.10
CA ARG A 193 -1.16 11.70 -0.38
C ARG A 193 -0.98 11.57 -1.89
N ASN A 194 -1.15 10.36 -2.45
CA ASN A 194 -1.08 10.14 -3.89
C ASN A 194 -2.21 10.87 -4.62
N ILE A 195 -3.42 10.89 -4.05
CA ILE A 195 -4.54 11.66 -4.59
C ILE A 195 -4.21 13.16 -4.64
N ALA A 196 -3.75 13.73 -3.53
CA ALA A 196 -3.42 15.16 -3.47
C ALA A 196 -2.29 15.57 -4.44
N LYS A 197 -1.32 14.65 -4.67
CA LYS A 197 -0.18 14.94 -5.56
C LYS A 197 -0.44 14.70 -7.02
N HIS A 198 -1.29 13.71 -7.35
CA HIS A 198 -1.32 13.15 -8.69
C HIS A 198 -2.70 13.07 -9.33
N ALA A 199 -3.78 13.04 -8.55
CA ALA A 199 -5.11 12.80 -9.11
C ALA A 199 -5.73 14.01 -9.80
N GLY A 200 -5.37 15.23 -9.39
CA GLY A 200 -5.96 16.45 -9.94
C GLY A 200 -7.46 16.59 -9.64
N THR A 201 -7.95 15.94 -8.57
CA THR A 201 -9.33 16.01 -8.09
C THR A 201 -9.42 16.79 -6.78
N LEU A 202 -10.60 17.32 -6.49
CA LEU A 202 -10.91 17.99 -5.22
C LEU A 202 -11.67 17.10 -4.23
N GLU A 203 -12.02 15.89 -4.61
CA GLU A 203 -12.78 14.96 -3.77
C GLU A 203 -12.16 13.58 -3.72
N ALA A 204 -12.23 12.95 -2.53
CA ALA A 204 -11.82 11.57 -2.28
C ALA A 204 -12.74 10.90 -1.27
N TRP A 205 -12.86 9.57 -1.35
CA TRP A 205 -13.68 8.77 -0.45
C TRP A 205 -12.83 7.73 0.24
N VAL A 206 -13.02 7.61 1.53
CA VAL A 206 -12.39 6.58 2.36
C VAL A 206 -13.49 5.84 3.09
N SER A 207 -13.55 4.52 2.96
CA SER A 207 -14.50 3.73 3.70
C SER A 207 -13.87 2.50 4.31
N ILE A 208 -14.33 2.13 5.53
CA ILE A 208 -13.90 0.93 6.23
C ILE A 208 -15.13 0.14 6.68
N VAL A 209 -15.17 -1.12 6.26
CA VAL A 209 -16.30 -2.02 6.54
C VAL A 209 -15.81 -3.41 6.87
N ARG A 210 -16.51 -4.10 7.75
CA ARG A 210 -16.31 -5.51 8.03
C ARG A 210 -17.18 -6.35 7.10
N LYS A 211 -16.56 -7.26 6.34
CA LYS A 211 -17.24 -8.22 5.44
C LYS A 211 -16.96 -9.64 5.95
N GLY A 212 -17.83 -10.16 6.81
CA GLY A 212 -17.62 -11.48 7.43
C GLY A 212 -16.36 -11.53 8.29
N HIS A 213 -15.40 -12.35 7.89
CA HIS A 213 -14.09 -12.49 8.56
C HIS A 213 -13.00 -11.54 8.02
N ASN A 214 -13.34 -10.63 7.12
CA ASN A 214 -12.39 -9.69 6.55
C ASN A 214 -12.77 -8.25 6.90
N LEU A 215 -11.75 -7.42 7.09
CA LEU A 215 -11.87 -5.98 7.14
C LEU A 215 -11.48 -5.42 5.78
N SER A 216 -12.36 -4.62 5.18
CA SER A 216 -12.15 -3.98 3.88
C SER A 216 -11.96 -2.48 4.07
N LEU A 217 -10.81 -1.96 3.66
CA LEU A 217 -10.51 -0.53 3.52
C LEU A 217 -10.55 -0.17 2.05
N LEU A 218 -11.38 0.79 1.68
CA LEU A 218 -11.51 1.32 0.33
C LEU A 218 -11.14 2.78 0.29
N ILE A 219 -10.28 3.15 -0.64
CA ILE A 219 -9.96 4.54 -1.00
C ILE A 219 -10.26 4.73 -2.48
N LEU A 220 -10.97 5.81 -2.80
CA LEU A 220 -11.45 6.13 -4.15
C LEU A 220 -11.19 7.60 -4.45
N ASP A 221 -10.80 7.90 -5.68
CA ASP A 221 -10.81 9.21 -6.29
C ASP A 221 -11.38 9.15 -7.72
N GLU A 222 -11.90 10.27 -8.21
CA GLU A 222 -12.38 10.45 -9.57
C GLU A 222 -11.45 11.38 -10.37
N GLY A 223 -10.14 11.26 -10.13
CA GLY A 223 -9.13 12.07 -10.77
C GLY A 223 -8.67 11.56 -12.13
N CYS A 224 -7.49 12.00 -12.56
CA CYS A 224 -6.94 11.66 -13.87
C CYS A 224 -6.60 10.17 -14.05
N GLY A 225 -6.48 9.40 -12.96
CA GLY A 225 -6.10 7.99 -13.00
C GLY A 225 -4.72 7.74 -13.64
N PHE A 226 -4.35 6.47 -13.76
CA PHE A 226 -3.07 6.05 -14.35
C PHE A 226 -3.14 4.59 -14.87
N ILE A 227 -2.11 4.17 -15.61
CA ILE A 227 -1.96 2.78 -16.05
C ILE A 227 -1.06 2.05 -15.04
N PRO A 228 -1.58 1.11 -14.22
CA PRO A 228 -0.81 0.46 -13.14
C PRO A 228 0.45 -0.29 -13.59
N SER A 229 0.46 -0.81 -14.82
CA SER A 229 1.62 -1.52 -15.40
C SER A 229 2.75 -0.60 -15.87
N ARG A 230 2.52 0.72 -15.99
CA ARG A 230 3.50 1.69 -16.47
C ARG A 230 4.10 2.56 -15.37
N THR A 231 3.68 2.41 -14.13
CA THR A 231 4.24 3.16 -12.98
C THR A 231 5.62 2.60 -12.61
N GLN A 232 6.67 3.14 -13.28
CA GLN A 232 8.08 2.96 -12.92
C GLN A 232 8.63 4.33 -12.50
N GLY A 233 9.40 4.38 -11.38
CA GLY A 233 9.95 5.59 -10.81
C GLY A 233 9.31 6.00 -9.48
N ASP A 234 9.44 7.27 -9.08
CA ASP A 234 8.99 7.78 -7.77
C ASP A 234 7.49 7.57 -7.49
N SER A 235 6.65 7.64 -8.53
CA SER A 235 5.21 7.33 -8.42
C SER A 235 4.93 5.86 -8.12
N GLY A 236 5.88 4.95 -8.38
CA GLY A 236 5.78 3.52 -8.07
C GLY A 236 6.05 3.19 -6.61
N LEU A 237 6.87 3.96 -5.90
CA LEU A 237 7.28 3.69 -4.51
C LEU A 237 6.09 3.71 -3.54
N GLY A 238 5.15 4.63 -3.72
CA GLY A 238 3.94 4.71 -2.90
C GLY A 238 3.06 3.47 -3.01
N LEU A 239 2.82 2.98 -4.23
CA LEU A 239 2.05 1.76 -4.47
C LEU A 239 2.78 0.51 -3.99
N ILE A 240 4.11 0.47 -4.08
CA ILE A 240 4.93 -0.61 -3.52
C ILE A 240 4.77 -0.63 -2.01
N SER A 241 4.91 0.52 -1.34
CA SER A 241 4.73 0.65 0.11
C SER A 241 3.33 0.21 0.57
N ILE A 242 2.27 0.55 -0.18
CA ILE A 242 0.89 0.09 0.08
C ILE A 242 0.82 -1.44 0.02
N LYS A 243 1.39 -2.06 -1.02
CA LYS A 243 1.40 -3.52 -1.18
C LYS A 243 2.19 -4.23 -0.08
N GLU A 244 3.38 -3.74 0.24
CA GLU A 244 4.23 -4.31 1.30
C GLU A 244 3.55 -4.24 2.67
N ARG A 245 2.96 -3.09 3.03
CA ARG A 245 2.23 -2.93 4.29
C ARG A 245 1.02 -3.85 4.38
N ALA A 246 0.29 -4.04 3.29
CA ALA A 246 -0.82 -4.98 3.27
C ALA A 246 -0.34 -6.43 3.43
N GLN A 247 0.77 -6.81 2.79
CA GLN A 247 1.36 -8.15 2.91
C GLN A 247 1.86 -8.45 4.33
N LEU A 248 2.38 -7.44 5.06
CA LEU A 248 2.80 -7.61 6.46
C LEU A 248 1.66 -8.05 7.38
N VAL A 249 0.42 -7.68 7.04
CA VAL A 249 -0.78 -8.02 7.80
C VAL A 249 -1.64 -9.08 7.08
N HIS A 250 -1.03 -9.87 6.21
CA HIS A 250 -1.68 -10.92 5.42
C HIS A 250 -2.89 -10.43 4.60
N GLY A 251 -2.89 -9.14 4.24
CA GLY A 251 -3.94 -8.52 3.44
C GLY A 251 -3.71 -8.65 1.94
N ALA A 252 -4.81 -8.64 1.20
CA ALA A 252 -4.83 -8.55 -0.25
C ALA A 252 -5.12 -7.12 -0.70
N VAL A 253 -4.38 -6.64 -1.73
CA VAL A 253 -4.57 -5.30 -2.33
C VAL A 253 -5.07 -5.44 -3.75
N SER A 254 -6.11 -4.69 -4.07
CA SER A 254 -6.59 -4.49 -5.43
C SER A 254 -6.48 -3.00 -5.80
N VAL A 255 -5.75 -2.70 -6.86
CA VAL A 255 -5.64 -1.35 -7.41
C VAL A 255 -6.26 -1.35 -8.80
N LYS A 256 -7.30 -0.57 -8.99
CA LYS A 256 -7.98 -0.36 -10.27
C LYS A 256 -7.86 1.11 -10.63
N SER A 257 -7.22 1.41 -11.76
CA SER A 257 -7.09 2.76 -12.29
C SER A 257 -6.95 2.70 -13.80
N ALA A 258 -7.48 3.70 -14.46
CA ALA A 258 -7.29 3.94 -15.89
C ALA A 258 -7.27 5.45 -16.15
N PRO A 259 -6.59 5.91 -17.21
CA PRO A 259 -6.59 7.34 -17.57
C PRO A 259 -8.01 7.91 -17.72
N GLY A 260 -8.28 8.99 -16.97
CA GLY A 260 -9.59 9.66 -16.94
C GLY A 260 -10.68 8.95 -16.12
N GLN A 261 -10.36 7.85 -15.39
CA GLN A 261 -11.35 7.09 -14.60
C GLN A 261 -11.05 7.08 -13.09
N GLY A 262 -10.11 7.92 -12.65
CA GLY A 262 -9.69 7.96 -11.25
C GLY A 262 -8.97 6.70 -10.78
N THR A 263 -8.89 6.52 -9.45
CA THR A 263 -8.23 5.38 -8.84
C THR A 263 -9.08 4.79 -7.71
N ARG A 264 -9.14 3.45 -7.68
CA ARG A 264 -9.75 2.67 -6.62
C ARG A 264 -8.70 1.74 -6.01
N ILE A 265 -8.43 1.93 -4.73
CA ILE A 265 -7.54 1.06 -3.93
C ILE A 265 -8.41 0.36 -2.88
N GLU A 266 -8.43 -0.97 -2.91
CA GLU A 266 -9.17 -1.80 -1.96
C GLU A 266 -8.21 -2.77 -1.28
N ILE A 267 -8.22 -2.76 0.05
CA ILE A 267 -7.41 -3.63 0.89
C ILE A 267 -8.35 -4.52 1.71
N ASN A 268 -8.15 -5.82 1.65
CA ASN A 268 -8.90 -6.79 2.42
C ASN A 268 -7.94 -7.53 3.36
N VAL A 269 -8.16 -7.41 4.67
CA VAL A 269 -7.34 -8.05 5.71
C VAL A 269 -8.20 -9.05 6.47
N PRO A 270 -7.75 -10.32 6.64
CA PRO A 270 -8.49 -11.31 7.43
C PRO A 270 -8.51 -10.90 8.91
N ILE A 271 -9.68 -11.00 9.56
CA ILE A 271 -9.86 -10.67 10.98
C ILE A 271 -9.71 -11.94 11.86
N SER A 272 -9.47 -13.11 11.28
CA SER A 272 -9.29 -14.37 12.00
C SER A 272 -7.87 -14.51 12.52
N TRP A 273 -7.43 -13.63 13.42
CA TRP A 273 -6.31 -13.94 14.28
C TRP A 273 -6.86 -14.32 15.66
N LYS A 274 -6.56 -15.53 16.07
CA LYS A 274 -6.49 -15.82 17.48
C LYS A 274 -5.34 -15.00 18.03
N ALA A 275 -5.58 -14.20 19.05
CA ALA A 275 -4.48 -13.73 19.86
C ALA A 275 -3.72 -14.98 20.29
N ASP A 276 -2.50 -15.17 19.82
CA ASP A 276 -1.61 -16.16 20.41
C ASP A 276 -1.41 -15.72 21.85
N ASN A 277 -1.90 -16.56 22.77
CA ASN A 277 -1.67 -16.47 24.20
C ASN A 277 -0.19 -16.61 24.50
#